data_2fa7b36db9243fb94da1789268d71165
#
_entry.id   2fa7b36db9243fb94da1789268d71165
#
_cell.length_a   1.000
_cell.length_b   1.000
_cell.length_c   1.000
_cell.angle_alpha   90.00
_cell.angle_beta   90.00
_cell.angle_gamma   90.00
#
_symmetry.space_group_name_H-M   'P 1'
#
loop_
_entity.id
_entity.type
_entity.pdbx_description
1 polymer ?
#
loop_
_entity_poly.entity_id
_entity_poly.type
_entity_poly.pdbx_seq_one_letter_code
_entity_poly.pdbx_strand_id
1 'polypeptide(L)'
;MRLDVTQEFTYHLIEQFRKEVPGIHLRTTLMVGHPGETEADFEELKEFIRKARFDRMGAFTYSEEEGTYAAAHYEDEIPQEVKQARLDELMSIQQGISAEQSAAKVGQCLKVIIDRLEGDYYIGRTEFDSPEVDPEVLIEQGK
;
A
#
# COMPACT_ATOMS: atom_id res chain seq x y z
N MET A 1 -13.48 2.60 13.41
CA MET A 1 -13.86 1.27 12.97
C MET A 1 -13.32 0.26 13.96
N ARG A 2 -14.16 -0.54 14.55
CA ARG A 2 -13.76 -1.55 15.53
C ARG A 2 -13.54 -2.86 14.77
N LEU A 3 -12.31 -3.21 14.52
CA LEU A 3 -11.96 -4.49 13.89
C LEU A 3 -11.41 -5.41 14.97
N ASP A 4 -12.15 -6.46 15.29
CA ASP A 4 -11.71 -7.53 16.18
C ASP A 4 -10.75 -8.47 15.44
N VAL A 5 -9.67 -7.88 14.88
CA VAL A 5 -8.67 -8.63 14.12
C VAL A 5 -7.32 -8.45 14.79
N THR A 6 -6.70 -9.55 15.17
CA THR A 6 -5.35 -9.54 15.75
C THR A 6 -4.29 -9.44 14.67
N GLN A 7 -3.10 -8.96 15.02
CA GLN A 7 -1.93 -8.92 14.14
C GLN A 7 -1.57 -10.32 13.62
N GLU A 8 -1.59 -11.31 14.51
CA GLU A 8 -1.32 -12.71 14.16
C GLU A 8 -2.30 -13.26 13.13
N PHE A 9 -3.58 -12.95 13.28
CA PHE A 9 -4.61 -13.33 12.32
C PHE A 9 -4.35 -12.71 10.94
N THR A 10 -3.96 -11.44 10.90
CA THR A 10 -3.64 -10.74 9.65
C THR A 10 -2.44 -11.35 8.96
N TYR A 11 -1.37 -11.66 9.67
CA TYR A 11 -0.22 -12.37 9.10
C TYR A 11 -0.60 -13.74 8.54
N HIS A 12 -1.37 -14.50 9.30
CA HIS A 12 -1.83 -15.81 8.88
C HIS A 12 -2.69 -15.73 7.61
N LEU A 13 -3.58 -14.76 7.54
CA LEU A 13 -4.43 -14.52 6.38
C LEU A 13 -3.61 -14.19 5.12
N ILE A 14 -2.61 -13.33 5.25
CA ILE A 14 -1.71 -12.96 4.14
C ILE A 14 -0.94 -14.19 3.65
N GLU A 15 -0.39 -14.98 4.56
CA GLU A 15 0.30 -16.23 4.22
C GLU A 15 -0.62 -17.21 3.50
N GLN A 16 -1.85 -17.36 3.97
CA GLN A 16 -2.85 -18.24 3.38
C GLN A 16 -3.21 -17.80 1.95
N PHE A 17 -3.42 -16.51 1.71
CA PHE A 17 -3.68 -16.00 0.37
C PHE A 17 -2.52 -16.30 -0.59
N ARG A 18 -1.30 -16.10 -0.16
CA ARG A 18 -0.12 -16.37 -0.98
C ARG A 18 0.11 -17.84 -1.27
N LYS A 19 -0.25 -18.69 -0.32
CA LYS A 19 -0.18 -20.13 -0.47
C LYS A 19 -1.23 -20.69 -1.43
N GLU A 20 -2.48 -20.25 -1.28
CA GLU A 20 -3.62 -20.76 -2.06
C GLU A 20 -3.71 -20.15 -3.45
N VAL A 21 -3.26 -18.91 -3.62
CA VAL A 21 -3.25 -18.20 -4.91
C VAL A 21 -1.83 -17.73 -5.21
N PRO A 22 -0.97 -18.61 -5.77
CA PRO A 22 0.40 -18.22 -6.16
C PRO A 22 0.38 -17.04 -7.13
N GLY A 23 1.24 -16.05 -6.89
CA GLY A 23 1.30 -14.84 -7.71
C GLY A 23 0.22 -13.81 -7.41
N ILE A 24 -0.57 -13.98 -6.36
CA ILE A 24 -1.56 -12.98 -5.93
C ILE A 24 -0.90 -11.64 -5.65
N HIS A 25 -1.52 -10.57 -6.13
CA HIS A 25 -1.13 -9.20 -5.79
C HIS A 25 -2.00 -8.66 -4.66
N LEU A 26 -1.35 -8.31 -3.55
CA LEU A 26 -2.03 -7.80 -2.36
C LEU A 26 -1.93 -6.28 -2.31
N ARG A 27 -3.07 -5.66 -2.10
CA ARG A 27 -3.21 -4.21 -1.93
C ARG A 27 -3.75 -3.93 -0.53
N THR A 28 -3.25 -2.88 0.09
CA THR A 28 -3.75 -2.39 1.37
C THR A 28 -3.75 -0.88 1.44
N THR A 29 -4.53 -0.35 2.36
CA THR A 29 -4.51 1.06 2.75
C THR A 29 -4.33 1.14 4.25
N LEU A 30 -3.40 1.96 4.70
CA LEU A 30 -3.06 2.14 6.10
C LEU A 30 -3.30 3.58 6.54
N MET A 31 -3.56 3.75 7.83
CA MET A 31 -3.71 5.05 8.47
C MET A 31 -2.67 5.19 9.57
N VAL A 32 -2.01 6.34 9.62
CA VAL A 32 -1.05 6.70 10.67
C VAL A 32 -1.55 7.88 11.48
N GLY A 33 -1.05 7.98 12.70
CA GLY A 33 -1.41 9.09 13.59
C GLY A 33 -2.78 8.97 14.23
N HIS A 34 -3.34 7.77 14.30
CA HIS A 34 -4.56 7.54 15.08
C HIS A 34 -4.33 7.93 16.54
N PRO A 35 -5.31 8.57 17.22
CA PRO A 35 -5.19 8.91 18.63
C PRO A 35 -4.77 7.71 19.48
N GLY A 36 -3.76 7.91 20.31
CA GLY A 36 -3.17 6.84 21.15
C GLY A 36 -2.07 6.02 20.47
N GLU A 37 -1.75 6.26 19.21
CA GLU A 37 -0.63 5.61 18.53
C GLU A 37 0.70 6.03 19.15
N THR A 38 1.46 5.04 19.64
CA THR A 38 2.79 5.25 20.22
C THR A 38 3.88 5.01 19.18
N GLU A 39 5.13 5.38 19.53
CA GLU A 39 6.29 5.03 18.71
C GLU A 39 6.45 3.51 18.58
N ALA A 40 6.16 2.75 19.62
CA ALA A 40 6.19 1.30 19.59
C ALA A 40 5.16 0.72 18.59
N ASP A 41 3.96 1.27 18.60
CA ASP A 41 2.89 0.88 17.64
C ASP A 41 3.32 1.18 16.19
N PHE A 42 3.96 2.31 15.97
CA PHE A 42 4.46 2.69 14.67
C PHE A 42 5.62 1.79 14.20
N GLU A 43 6.53 1.43 15.09
CA GLU A 43 7.60 0.45 14.78
C GLU A 43 7.03 -0.92 14.40
N GLU A 44 6.01 -1.40 15.10
CA GLU A 44 5.30 -2.64 14.76
C GLU A 44 4.66 -2.55 13.37
N LEU A 45 4.07 -1.41 13.04
CA LEU A 45 3.46 -1.18 11.72
C LEU A 45 4.52 -1.21 10.61
N LYS A 46 5.67 -0.61 10.82
CA LYS A 46 6.79 -0.66 9.88
C LYS A 46 7.28 -2.09 9.66
N GLU A 47 7.43 -2.86 10.73
CA GLU A 47 7.80 -4.27 10.63
C GLU A 47 6.76 -5.09 9.88
N PHE A 48 5.48 -4.83 10.14
CA PHE A 48 4.39 -5.47 9.43
C PHE A 48 4.49 -5.26 7.92
N ILE A 49 4.74 -4.04 7.47
CA ILE A 49 4.91 -3.71 6.05
C ILE A 49 6.11 -4.43 5.46
N ARG A 50 7.24 -4.45 6.16
CA ARG A 50 8.46 -5.13 5.72
C ARG A 50 8.27 -6.64 5.54
N LYS A 51 7.49 -7.26 6.41
CA LYS A 51 7.19 -8.69 6.36
C LYS A 51 6.09 -9.03 5.35
N ALA A 52 5.03 -8.23 5.32
CA ALA A 52 3.89 -8.46 4.43
C ALA A 52 4.24 -8.23 2.95
N ARG A 53 5.11 -7.27 2.65
CA ARG A 53 5.56 -6.94 1.29
C ARG A 53 4.39 -6.79 0.32
N PHE A 54 3.52 -5.84 0.61
CA PHE A 54 2.39 -5.55 -0.26
C PHE A 54 2.84 -5.09 -1.64
N ASP A 55 2.13 -5.52 -2.66
CA ASP A 55 2.38 -5.11 -4.03
C ASP A 55 2.00 -3.65 -4.26
N ARG A 56 0.90 -3.22 -3.65
CA ARG A 56 0.45 -1.84 -3.65
C ARG A 56 -0.01 -1.45 -2.24
N MET A 57 0.40 -0.29 -1.79
CA MET A 57 0.01 0.24 -0.50
C MET A 57 -0.26 1.74 -0.60
N GLY A 58 -1.44 2.15 -0.17
CA GLY A 58 -1.75 3.54 0.11
C GLY A 58 -1.67 3.80 1.60
N ALA A 59 -1.34 5.02 1.98
CA ALA A 59 -1.38 5.43 3.38
C ALA A 59 -1.86 6.88 3.48
N PHE A 60 -2.49 7.20 4.60
CA PHE A 60 -2.95 8.54 4.91
C PHE A 60 -2.83 8.83 6.41
N THR A 61 -2.81 10.11 6.75
CA THR A 61 -2.81 10.55 8.15
C THR A 61 -4.24 10.55 8.71
N TYR A 62 -4.36 10.25 10.00
CA TYR A 62 -5.64 10.36 10.68
C TYR A 62 -6.14 11.82 10.64
N SER A 63 -7.42 11.97 10.35
CA SER A 63 -8.15 13.23 10.41
C SER A 63 -9.40 13.00 11.26
N GLU A 64 -9.64 13.90 12.21
CA GLU A 64 -10.84 13.83 13.03
C GLU A 64 -12.07 14.18 12.21
N GLU A 65 -13.03 13.28 12.16
CA GLU A 65 -14.31 13.48 11.47
C GLU A 65 -15.48 13.39 12.46
N GLU A 66 -16.33 14.38 12.44
CA GLU A 66 -17.53 14.43 13.29
C GLU A 66 -18.42 13.18 13.05
N GLY A 67 -18.99 12.68 14.12
CA GLY A 67 -19.89 11.52 14.09
C GLY A 67 -19.19 10.16 14.07
N THR A 68 -17.86 10.13 14.09
CA THR A 68 -17.12 8.87 14.22
C THR A 68 -16.93 8.48 15.69
N TYR A 69 -16.74 7.19 15.94
CA TYR A 69 -16.43 6.69 17.28
C TYR A 69 -15.13 7.31 17.81
N ALA A 70 -14.14 7.45 16.95
CA ALA A 70 -12.84 8.01 17.31
C ALA A 70 -12.95 9.47 17.78
N ALA A 71 -13.69 10.31 17.04
CA ALA A 71 -13.94 11.70 17.42
C ALA A 71 -14.71 11.85 18.73
N ALA A 72 -15.60 10.90 19.04
CA ALA A 72 -16.41 10.89 20.26
C ALA A 72 -15.64 10.41 21.50
N HIS A 73 -14.60 9.58 21.36
CA HIS A 73 -13.95 8.87 22.45
C HIS A 73 -12.46 9.16 22.63
N TYR A 74 -11.82 9.77 21.61
CA TYR A 74 -10.39 10.05 21.62
C TYR A 74 -10.13 11.52 21.26
N GLU A 75 -9.10 12.09 21.88
CA GLU A 75 -8.57 13.39 21.47
C GLU A 75 -7.44 13.18 20.46
N ASP A 76 -7.41 14.00 19.41
CA ASP A 76 -6.33 13.97 18.44
C ASP A 76 -5.10 14.70 19.01
N GLU A 77 -4.32 13.98 19.80
CA GLU A 77 -3.17 14.51 20.53
C GLU A 77 -1.87 14.52 19.71
N ILE A 78 -1.85 13.81 18.57
CA ILE A 78 -0.62 13.68 17.79
C ILE A 78 -0.49 14.88 16.85
N PRO A 79 0.63 15.65 16.94
CA PRO A 79 0.87 16.76 16.04
C PRO A 79 0.86 16.34 14.56
N GLN A 80 0.34 17.19 13.69
CA GLN A 80 0.28 16.91 12.25
C GLN A 80 1.66 16.66 11.65
N GLU A 81 2.68 17.33 12.14
CA GLU A 81 4.07 17.13 11.70
C GLU A 81 4.57 15.71 11.98
N VAL A 82 4.20 15.14 13.13
CA VAL A 82 4.54 13.75 13.49
C VAL A 82 3.79 12.77 12.60
N LYS A 83 2.52 13.00 12.36
CA LYS A 83 1.71 12.19 11.45
C LYS A 83 2.30 12.18 10.04
N GLN A 84 2.68 13.35 9.53
CA GLN A 84 3.27 13.48 8.20
C GLN A 84 4.63 12.77 8.13
N ALA A 85 5.47 12.92 9.13
CA ALA A 85 6.76 12.23 9.19
C ALA A 85 6.61 10.71 9.19
N ARG A 86 5.64 10.19 9.94
CA ARG A 86 5.31 8.75 9.95
C ARG A 86 4.80 8.28 8.60
N LEU A 87 3.93 9.05 7.96
CA LEU A 87 3.43 8.75 6.63
C LEU A 87 4.58 8.67 5.61
N ASP A 88 5.45 9.66 5.60
CA ASP A 88 6.60 9.74 4.69
C ASP A 88 7.54 8.53 4.89
N GLU A 89 7.77 8.14 6.12
CA GLU A 89 8.60 6.97 6.45
C GLU A 89 7.98 5.67 5.94
N LEU A 90 6.67 5.47 6.16
CA LEU A 90 5.95 4.30 5.64
C LEU A 90 5.99 4.24 4.11
N MET A 91 5.75 5.35 3.45
CA MET A 91 5.76 5.41 1.99
C MET A 91 7.17 5.17 1.43
N SER A 92 8.21 5.61 2.13
CA SER A 92 9.60 5.32 1.76
C SER A 92 9.91 3.82 1.83
N ILE A 93 9.45 3.13 2.87
CA ILE A 93 9.60 1.67 3.00
C ILE A 93 8.88 0.95 1.85
N GLN A 94 7.64 1.33 1.59
CA GLN A 94 6.85 0.72 0.51
C GLN A 94 7.46 1.00 -0.87
N GLN A 95 8.01 2.17 -1.08
CA GLN A 95 8.68 2.52 -2.33
C GLN A 95 9.87 1.61 -2.60
N GLY A 96 10.66 1.30 -1.58
CA GLY A 96 11.75 0.33 -1.67
C GLY A 96 11.26 -1.08 -2.03
N ILE A 97 10.20 -1.54 -1.38
CA ILE A 97 9.58 -2.83 -1.66
C ILE A 97 9.04 -2.87 -3.10
N SER A 98 8.35 -1.83 -3.53
CA SER A 98 7.79 -1.73 -4.88
C SER A 98 8.88 -1.72 -5.95
N ALA A 99 10.01 -1.06 -5.69
CA ALA A 99 11.16 -1.05 -6.59
C ALA A 99 11.77 -2.46 -6.73
N GLU A 100 11.93 -3.19 -5.63
CA GLU A 100 12.42 -4.57 -5.67
C GLU A 100 11.48 -5.50 -6.44
N GLN A 101 10.17 -5.38 -6.21
CA GLN A 101 9.16 -6.17 -6.91
C GLN A 101 9.12 -5.84 -8.41
N SER A 102 9.26 -4.59 -8.78
CA SER A 102 9.33 -4.16 -10.18
C SER A 102 10.58 -4.70 -10.86
N ALA A 103 11.71 -4.66 -10.18
CA ALA A 103 12.96 -5.22 -10.69
C ALA A 103 12.86 -6.75 -10.91
N ALA A 104 12.17 -7.46 -10.04
CA ALA A 104 11.93 -8.90 -10.16
C ALA A 104 11.04 -9.27 -11.37
N LYS A 105 10.27 -8.32 -11.89
CA LYS A 105 9.42 -8.52 -13.08
C LYS A 105 10.16 -8.38 -14.40
N VAL A 106 11.35 -7.82 -14.38
CA VAL A 106 12.19 -7.70 -15.58
C VAL A 106 12.51 -9.10 -16.13
N GLY A 107 12.24 -9.30 -17.41
CA GLY A 107 12.39 -10.60 -18.07
C GLY A 107 11.16 -11.51 -18.00
N GLN A 108 10.12 -11.12 -17.27
CA GLN A 108 8.85 -11.83 -17.25
C GLN A 108 7.92 -11.34 -18.35
N CYS A 109 7.04 -12.23 -18.81
CA CYS A 109 5.98 -11.89 -19.75
C CYS A 109 4.70 -11.55 -18.98
N LEU A 110 4.21 -10.34 -19.13
CA LEU A 110 3.03 -9.84 -18.43
C LEU A 110 1.93 -9.48 -19.43
N LYS A 111 0.69 -9.70 -19.01
CA LYS A 111 -0.49 -9.29 -19.77
C LYS A 111 -0.75 -7.80 -19.55
N VAL A 112 -0.83 -7.05 -20.63
CA VAL A 112 -1.02 -5.59 -20.60
C VAL A 112 -2.21 -5.20 -21.46
N ILE A 113 -3.02 -4.28 -20.96
CA ILE A 113 -4.04 -3.60 -21.75
C ILE A 113 -3.53 -2.22 -22.13
N ILE A 114 -3.70 -1.85 -23.38
CA ILE A 114 -3.32 -0.52 -23.86
C ILE A 114 -4.46 0.45 -23.58
N ASP A 115 -4.15 1.52 -22.86
CA ASP A 115 -5.13 2.55 -22.49
C ASP A 115 -5.13 3.72 -23.48
N ARG A 116 -3.95 4.14 -23.95
CA ARG A 116 -3.81 5.30 -24.85
C ARG A 116 -2.50 5.30 -25.62
N LEU A 117 -2.43 6.12 -26.63
CA LEU A 117 -1.20 6.47 -27.34
C LEU A 117 -0.77 7.88 -26.91
N GLU A 118 0.46 8.03 -26.50
CA GLU A 118 1.03 9.30 -26.07
C GLU A 118 2.41 9.49 -26.68
N GLY A 119 2.49 10.41 -27.67
CA GLY A 119 3.70 10.57 -28.47
C GLY A 119 4.03 9.30 -29.25
N ASP A 120 5.24 8.81 -29.07
CA ASP A 120 5.74 7.58 -29.72
C ASP A 120 5.51 6.30 -28.89
N TYR A 121 4.81 6.42 -27.76
CA TYR A 121 4.61 5.33 -26.82
C TYR A 121 3.14 4.93 -26.69
N TYR A 122 2.89 3.64 -26.65
CA TYR A 122 1.64 3.12 -26.15
C TYR A 122 1.73 3.03 -24.64
N ILE A 123 0.75 3.59 -23.96
CA ILE A 123 0.64 3.56 -22.51
C ILE A 123 -0.39 2.51 -22.13
N GLY A 124 0.04 1.57 -21.32
CA GLY A 124 -0.81 0.48 -20.83
C GLY A 124 -0.63 0.22 -19.36
N ARG A 125 -1.35 -0.77 -18.90
CA ARG A 125 -1.27 -1.26 -17.51
C ARG A 125 -1.36 -2.77 -17.48
N THR A 126 -0.75 -3.36 -16.44
CA THR A 126 -0.87 -4.80 -16.24
C THR A 126 -2.25 -5.17 -15.69
N GLU A 127 -2.59 -6.45 -15.69
CA GLU A 127 -3.85 -6.95 -15.12
C GLU A 127 -4.00 -6.69 -13.61
N PHE A 128 -2.91 -6.33 -12.92
CA PHE A 128 -2.89 -6.06 -11.48
C PHE A 128 -3.00 -4.58 -11.12
N ASP A 129 -2.94 -3.69 -12.11
CA ASP A 129 -2.84 -2.25 -11.91
C ASP A 129 -4.12 -1.53 -12.29
N SER A 130 -4.45 -0.51 -11.50
CA SER A 130 -5.58 0.39 -11.75
C SER A 130 -5.16 1.56 -12.63
N PRO A 131 -6.06 2.05 -13.51
CA PRO A 131 -5.75 3.20 -14.35
C PRO A 131 -5.51 4.47 -13.51
N GLU A 132 -4.54 5.29 -13.94
CA GLU A 132 -4.21 6.61 -13.38
C GLU A 132 -3.63 6.61 -11.96
N VAL A 133 -3.72 5.51 -11.22
CA VAL A 133 -3.28 5.41 -9.81
C VAL A 133 -1.99 4.61 -9.69
N ASP A 134 -1.90 3.50 -10.41
CA ASP A 134 -0.77 2.58 -10.35
C ASP A 134 0.24 2.85 -11.48
N PRO A 135 1.46 2.26 -11.41
CA PRO A 135 2.47 2.39 -12.46
C PRO A 135 1.97 1.98 -13.83
N GLU A 136 2.40 2.69 -14.83
CA GLU A 136 2.08 2.45 -16.23
C GLU A 136 3.19 1.68 -16.95
N VAL A 137 2.82 0.98 -18.01
CA VAL A 137 3.75 0.31 -18.90
C VAL A 137 3.91 1.14 -20.17
N LEU A 138 5.15 1.50 -20.50
CA LEU A 138 5.50 2.22 -21.72
C LEU A 138 5.99 1.25 -22.78
N ILE A 139 5.35 1.23 -23.94
CA ILE A 139 5.68 0.33 -25.03
C ILE A 139 6.08 1.15 -26.26
N GLU A 140 7.34 1.05 -26.65
CA GLU A 140 7.86 1.77 -27.83
C GLU A 140 7.41 1.12 -29.14
N GLN A 141 7.40 -0.20 -29.18
CA GLN A 141 7.04 -0.97 -30.34
C GLN A 141 6.25 -2.22 -29.94
N GLY A 142 5.23 -2.54 -30.70
CA GLY A 142 4.42 -3.73 -30.50
C GLY A 142 3.79 -4.21 -31.79
N LYS A 143 3.43 -5.48 -31.81
CA LYS A 143 2.62 -6.07 -32.88
C LYS A 143 1.25 -6.45 -32.33
#